data_c81977bc031f76989232f0250aeef419
#
_entry.id   c81977bc031f76989232f0250aeef419
#
_cell.length_a   1.000
_cell.length_b   1.000
_cell.length_c   1.000
_cell.angle_alpha   90.00
_cell.angle_beta   90.00
_cell.angle_gamma   90.00
#
_symmetry.space_group_name_H-M   'P 1'
#
loop_
_entity.id
_entity.type
_entity.pdbx_description
1 polymer ?
#
loop_
_entity_poly.entity_id
_entity_poly.type
_entity_poly.pdbx_seq_one_letter_code
_entity_poly.pdbx_strand_id
1 'polypeptide(L)'
;VQKEMYSFEDRGGASLTLRPEGTAAVCRAYLQHGLHNLTQPQRLYYLCPMFRYDRPQAGRYRQFHQFGIEAIGESGPMIDLEVIQLALQCMGSLGLDDMHLILNNIGDPADRIKYITALKEHLSAHTSNMGEDDQRRFQTNPLRILDSKELADESFIRLAPKSTDFLGIDAQAHWDELLGYLGFMNIPFSLDHKLVRGLDYYTRTVFEILPSL
;
A
#
# COMPACT_ATOMS: atom_id res chain seq x y z
N VAL A 1 -3.30 8.23 8.67
CA VAL A 1 -3.74 9.42 7.90
C VAL A 1 -4.48 10.41 8.79
N GLN A 2 -5.47 10.00 9.62
CA GLN A 2 -6.23 10.96 10.45
C GLN A 2 -5.37 11.85 11.38
N LYS A 3 -4.29 11.31 11.95
CA LYS A 3 -3.35 12.08 12.82
C LYS A 3 -2.50 13.08 12.05
N GLU A 4 -2.44 12.97 10.74
CA GLU A 4 -1.59 13.78 9.85
C GLU A 4 -2.41 14.74 9.00
N MET A 5 -3.74 14.80 9.21
CA MET A 5 -4.61 15.68 8.45
C MET A 5 -4.63 17.08 9.04
N TYR A 6 -4.61 18.09 8.18
CA TYR A 6 -4.90 19.46 8.54
C TYR A 6 -6.41 19.69 8.43
N SER A 7 -7.09 19.77 9.56
CA SER A 7 -8.52 20.08 9.62
C SER A 7 -8.74 21.38 10.37
N PHE A 8 -9.65 22.23 9.88
CA PHE A 8 -10.00 23.52 10.44
C PHE A 8 -11.44 23.89 10.08
N GLU A 9 -12.00 24.87 10.75
CA GLU A 9 -13.32 25.41 10.43
C GLU A 9 -13.18 26.66 9.56
N ASP A 10 -14.07 26.79 8.57
CA ASP A 10 -14.19 28.03 7.82
C ASP A 10 -14.98 29.10 8.62
N ARG A 11 -15.11 30.31 8.05
CA ARG A 11 -15.85 31.40 8.69
C ARG A 11 -17.34 31.11 8.86
N GLY A 12 -17.88 30.12 8.15
CA GLY A 12 -19.28 29.66 8.24
C GLY A 12 -19.47 28.52 9.24
N GLY A 13 -18.38 28.03 9.88
CA GLY A 13 -18.41 26.91 10.82
C GLY A 13 -18.38 25.54 10.12
N ALA A 14 -18.13 25.47 8.81
CA ALA A 14 -17.98 24.21 8.11
C ALA A 14 -16.58 23.63 8.31
N SER A 15 -16.49 22.34 8.66
CA SER A 15 -15.21 21.63 8.79
C SER A 15 -14.59 21.38 7.42
N LEU A 16 -13.38 21.86 7.24
CA LEU A 16 -12.57 21.69 6.05
C LEU A 16 -11.31 20.88 6.37
N THR A 17 -10.86 20.12 5.40
CA THR A 17 -9.62 19.34 5.51
C THR A 17 -8.80 19.49 4.25
N LEU A 18 -7.51 19.81 4.42
CA LEU A 18 -6.58 19.79 3.30
C LEU A 18 -6.34 18.34 2.89
N ARG A 19 -6.33 18.07 1.59
CA ARG A 19 -6.19 16.70 1.06
C ARG A 19 -4.84 16.08 1.43
N PRO A 20 -4.81 14.93 2.14
CA PRO A 20 -3.56 14.23 2.49
C PRO A 20 -3.12 13.23 1.42
N GLU A 21 -4.03 12.86 0.49
CA GLU A 21 -3.83 11.88 -0.58
C GLU A 21 -4.86 12.11 -1.69
N GLY A 22 -4.74 11.42 -2.83
CA GLY A 22 -5.58 11.62 -4.01
C GLY A 22 -6.64 10.55 -4.23
N THR A 23 -6.40 9.32 -3.80
CA THR A 23 -7.24 8.15 -4.10
C THR A 23 -8.70 8.34 -3.67
N ALA A 24 -8.95 8.81 -2.45
CA ALA A 24 -10.32 9.05 -1.97
C ALA A 24 -11.06 10.11 -2.80
N ALA A 25 -10.35 11.14 -3.27
CA ALA A 25 -10.94 12.17 -4.13
C ALA A 25 -11.29 11.62 -5.52
N VAL A 26 -10.44 10.76 -6.09
CA VAL A 26 -10.70 10.08 -7.38
C VAL A 26 -11.86 9.11 -7.25
N CYS A 27 -11.91 8.28 -6.21
CA CYS A 27 -13.03 7.38 -5.95
C CYS A 27 -14.36 8.14 -5.82
N ARG A 28 -14.36 9.30 -5.13
CA ARG A 28 -15.53 10.17 -5.05
C ARG A 28 -15.94 10.70 -6.44
N ALA A 29 -14.99 11.20 -7.22
CA ALA A 29 -15.25 11.69 -8.57
C ALA A 29 -15.82 10.57 -9.46
N TYR A 30 -15.26 9.37 -9.40
CA TYR A 30 -15.74 8.19 -10.11
C TYR A 30 -17.22 7.90 -9.81
N LEU A 31 -17.63 7.93 -8.55
CA LEU A 31 -19.02 7.73 -8.14
C LEU A 31 -19.90 8.91 -8.49
N GLN A 32 -19.47 10.14 -8.17
CA GLN A 32 -20.23 11.37 -8.32
C GLN A 32 -20.56 11.68 -9.79
N HIS A 33 -19.64 11.40 -10.70
CA HIS A 33 -19.82 11.61 -12.14
C HIS A 33 -20.32 10.37 -12.89
N GLY A 34 -20.70 9.31 -12.17
CA GLY A 34 -21.27 8.11 -12.77
C GLY A 34 -20.32 7.34 -13.68
N LEU A 35 -18.99 7.44 -13.48
CA LEU A 35 -18.01 6.79 -14.33
C LEU A 35 -18.13 5.26 -14.32
N HIS A 36 -18.76 4.69 -13.28
CA HIS A 36 -19.08 3.27 -13.20
C HIS A 36 -20.09 2.80 -14.27
N ASN A 37 -20.83 3.73 -14.90
CA ASN A 37 -21.75 3.43 -16.00
C ASN A 37 -21.06 3.46 -17.38
N LEU A 38 -19.81 3.86 -17.45
CA LEU A 38 -19.01 3.88 -18.67
C LEU A 38 -18.29 2.53 -18.88
N THR A 39 -17.69 2.36 -20.04
CA THR A 39 -16.85 1.18 -20.32
C THR A 39 -15.73 1.05 -19.30
N GLN A 40 -15.60 -0.11 -18.67
CA GLN A 40 -14.57 -0.40 -17.67
C GLN A 40 -13.36 -1.13 -18.30
N PRO A 41 -12.17 -1.04 -17.71
CA PRO A 41 -11.80 -0.21 -16.55
C PRO A 41 -11.62 1.26 -16.90
N GLN A 42 -11.93 2.14 -15.93
CA GLN A 42 -11.61 3.56 -16.01
C GLN A 42 -10.18 3.79 -15.54
N ARG A 43 -9.37 4.45 -16.35
CA ARG A 43 -7.98 4.81 -16.07
C ARG A 43 -7.90 6.30 -15.81
N LEU A 44 -7.63 6.67 -14.59
CA LEU A 44 -7.61 8.05 -14.12
C LEU A 44 -6.23 8.39 -13.58
N TYR A 45 -5.84 9.65 -13.65
CA TYR A 45 -4.63 10.14 -13.02
C TYR A 45 -4.87 11.48 -12.35
N TYR A 46 -4.01 11.83 -11.43
CA TYR A 46 -3.99 13.15 -10.82
C TYR A 46 -2.55 13.63 -10.64
N LEU A 47 -2.38 14.95 -10.67
CA LEU A 47 -1.15 15.63 -10.31
C LEU A 47 -1.53 16.88 -9.53
N CYS A 48 -1.35 16.87 -8.22
CA CYS A 48 -1.76 17.99 -7.39
C CYS A 48 -0.99 18.05 -6.06
N PRO A 49 -1.02 19.23 -5.38
CA PRO A 49 -0.43 19.36 -4.06
C PRO A 49 -1.22 18.55 -3.03
N MET A 50 -0.49 17.90 -2.11
CA MET A 50 -0.97 17.20 -0.94
C MET A 50 -0.43 17.83 0.33
N PHE A 51 -1.13 17.62 1.45
CA PHE A 51 -0.81 18.25 2.71
C PHE A 51 -0.84 17.23 3.85
N ARG A 52 0.29 17.05 4.56
CA ARG A 52 0.37 16.15 5.72
C ARG A 52 1.11 16.81 6.86
N TYR A 53 0.60 16.64 8.07
CA TYR A 53 1.26 17.09 9.30
C TYR A 53 2.34 16.07 9.70
N ASP A 54 3.35 15.96 8.86
CA ASP A 54 4.51 15.11 9.12
C ASP A 54 5.59 15.85 9.94
N ARG A 55 6.45 15.08 10.60
CA ARG A 55 7.70 15.63 11.14
C ARG A 55 8.57 16.06 9.96
N PRO A 56 8.95 17.35 9.88
CA PRO A 56 9.83 17.82 8.81
C PRO A 56 11.19 17.10 8.88
N GLN A 57 11.60 16.53 7.75
CA GLN A 57 12.94 15.95 7.56
C GLN A 57 13.31 16.05 6.09
N ALA A 58 14.56 15.76 5.74
CA ALA A 58 14.99 15.75 4.34
C ALA A 58 14.07 14.85 3.51
N GLY A 59 13.53 15.39 2.42
CA GLY A 59 12.59 14.68 1.53
C GLY A 59 11.15 14.56 2.03
N ARG A 60 10.82 15.02 3.25
CA ARG A 60 9.44 15.06 3.78
C ARG A 60 8.98 16.47 4.06
N TYR A 61 8.11 16.98 3.20
CA TYR A 61 7.50 18.29 3.31
C TYR A 61 6.06 18.17 3.75
N ARG A 62 5.55 19.18 4.46
CA ARG A 62 4.13 19.25 4.86
C ARG A 62 3.22 19.59 3.69
N GLN A 63 3.73 20.26 2.68
CA GLN A 63 3.13 20.39 1.36
C GLN A 63 4.07 19.76 0.34
N PHE A 64 3.55 18.88 -0.50
CA PHE A 64 4.29 18.20 -1.56
C PHE A 64 3.38 17.96 -2.75
N HIS A 65 3.93 17.69 -3.91
CA HIS A 65 3.16 17.29 -5.08
C HIS A 65 3.15 15.77 -5.18
N GLN A 66 2.00 15.22 -5.50
CA GLN A 66 1.83 13.80 -5.74
C GLN A 66 1.22 13.61 -7.14
N PHE A 67 1.88 12.77 -7.93
CA PHE A 67 1.30 12.14 -9.10
C PHE A 67 0.73 10.78 -8.68
N GLY A 68 -0.44 10.44 -9.17
CA GLY A 68 -1.06 9.15 -8.91
C GLY A 68 -1.89 8.66 -10.09
N ILE A 69 -2.02 7.36 -10.17
CA ILE A 69 -2.80 6.63 -11.18
C ILE A 69 -3.81 5.75 -10.44
N GLU A 70 -5.02 5.72 -10.94
CA GLU A 70 -6.10 4.89 -10.40
C GLU A 70 -6.75 4.14 -11.57
N ALA A 71 -6.70 2.81 -11.53
CA ALA A 71 -7.42 1.95 -12.46
C ALA A 71 -8.59 1.31 -11.72
N ILE A 72 -9.82 1.61 -12.13
CA ILE A 72 -11.04 1.25 -11.38
C ILE A 72 -11.97 0.46 -12.29
N GLY A 73 -12.53 -0.64 -11.77
CA GLY A 73 -13.54 -1.44 -12.47
C GLY A 73 -13.03 -2.73 -13.10
N GLU A 74 -11.79 -3.12 -12.79
CA GLU A 74 -11.21 -4.41 -13.17
C GLU A 74 -10.54 -5.03 -11.92
N SER A 75 -10.66 -6.34 -11.77
CA SER A 75 -10.14 -7.08 -10.62
C SER A 75 -9.10 -8.14 -10.98
N GLY A 76 -8.81 -8.31 -12.27
CA GLY A 76 -7.83 -9.29 -12.74
C GLY A 76 -6.38 -8.83 -12.57
N PRO A 77 -5.41 -9.75 -12.57
CA PRO A 77 -4.00 -9.41 -12.34
C PRO A 77 -3.37 -8.61 -13.49
N MET A 78 -4.00 -8.57 -14.66
CA MET A 78 -3.51 -7.79 -15.80
C MET A 78 -3.54 -6.27 -15.52
N ILE A 79 -4.52 -5.80 -14.73
CA ILE A 79 -4.59 -4.38 -14.38
C ILE A 79 -3.51 -4.00 -13.37
N ASP A 80 -3.15 -4.93 -12.47
CA ASP A 80 -2.03 -4.74 -11.54
C ASP A 80 -0.71 -4.64 -12.32
N LEU A 81 -0.50 -5.54 -13.29
CA LEU A 81 0.65 -5.48 -14.20
C LEU A 81 0.70 -4.14 -14.94
N GLU A 82 -0.42 -3.67 -15.50
CA GLU A 82 -0.51 -2.39 -16.23
C GLU A 82 -0.05 -1.22 -15.34
N VAL A 83 -0.54 -1.17 -14.11
CA VAL A 83 -0.18 -0.12 -13.14
C VAL A 83 1.30 -0.19 -12.75
N ILE A 84 1.83 -1.38 -12.49
CA ILE A 84 3.25 -1.60 -12.17
C ILE A 84 4.12 -1.16 -13.34
N GLN A 85 3.80 -1.62 -14.56
CA GLN A 85 4.56 -1.28 -15.78
C GLN A 85 4.54 0.23 -16.05
N LEU A 86 3.38 0.88 -15.91
CA LEU A 86 3.26 2.32 -16.08
C LEU A 86 4.09 3.08 -15.04
N ALA A 87 4.09 2.64 -13.78
CA ALA A 87 4.91 3.25 -12.73
C ALA A 87 6.42 3.14 -13.07
N LEU A 88 6.90 1.96 -13.48
CA LEU A 88 8.29 1.77 -13.91
C LEU A 88 8.65 2.64 -15.13
N GLN A 89 7.77 2.73 -16.13
CA GLN A 89 7.98 3.58 -17.30
C GLN A 89 8.05 5.07 -16.92
N CYS A 90 7.19 5.52 -16.00
CA CYS A 90 7.25 6.89 -15.50
C CYS A 90 8.59 7.17 -14.81
N MET A 91 9.09 6.25 -13.97
CA MET A 91 10.39 6.41 -13.31
C MET A 91 11.53 6.46 -14.32
N GLY A 92 11.58 5.55 -15.30
CA GLY A 92 12.57 5.55 -16.38
C GLY A 92 12.52 6.83 -17.21
N SER A 93 11.33 7.36 -17.52
CA SER A 93 11.17 8.62 -18.26
C SER A 93 11.71 9.85 -17.50
N LEU A 94 11.83 9.74 -16.16
CA LEU A 94 12.45 10.75 -15.31
C LEU A 94 13.95 10.52 -15.09
N GLY A 95 14.55 9.51 -15.75
CA GLY A 95 15.96 9.14 -15.60
C GLY A 95 16.26 8.35 -14.33
N LEU A 96 15.25 7.73 -13.72
CA LEU A 96 15.38 6.84 -12.57
C LEU A 96 15.39 5.39 -13.07
N ASP A 97 16.51 4.96 -13.65
CA ASP A 97 16.60 3.66 -14.33
C ASP A 97 17.01 2.52 -13.37
N ASP A 98 17.66 2.85 -12.26
CA ASP A 98 18.11 1.86 -11.27
C ASP A 98 17.06 1.69 -10.16
N MET A 99 15.94 1.11 -10.53
CA MET A 99 14.79 0.92 -9.65
C MET A 99 14.48 -0.57 -9.48
N HIS A 100 14.16 -0.96 -8.27
CA HIS A 100 13.82 -2.33 -7.87
C HIS A 100 12.36 -2.45 -7.47
N LEU A 101 11.63 -3.37 -8.09
CA LEU A 101 10.25 -3.69 -7.76
C LEU A 101 10.19 -4.69 -6.61
N ILE A 102 9.52 -4.33 -5.55
CA ILE A 102 9.24 -5.20 -4.40
C ILE A 102 7.74 -5.47 -4.34
N LEU A 103 7.38 -6.72 -4.15
CA LEU A 103 5.99 -7.19 -4.16
C LEU A 103 5.66 -7.98 -2.90
N ASN A 104 4.40 -7.90 -2.50
CA ASN A 104 3.77 -8.83 -1.58
C ASN A 104 2.29 -9.03 -1.96
N ASN A 105 1.66 -10.05 -1.38
CA ASN A 105 0.22 -10.25 -1.45
C ASN A 105 -0.35 -10.37 -0.03
N ILE A 106 -1.31 -9.53 0.30
CA ILE A 106 -1.92 -9.50 1.64
C ILE A 106 -3.27 -10.23 1.70
N GLY A 107 -3.64 -10.91 0.62
CA GLY A 107 -4.85 -11.70 0.49
C GLY A 107 -6.14 -10.91 0.40
N ASP A 108 -7.22 -11.64 0.27
CA ASP A 108 -8.58 -11.12 0.38
C ASP A 108 -8.96 -10.92 1.88
N PRO A 109 -10.06 -10.24 2.22
CA PRO A 109 -10.43 -9.97 3.61
C PRO A 109 -10.51 -11.23 4.50
N ALA A 110 -10.97 -12.35 3.95
CA ALA A 110 -11.06 -13.63 4.67
C ALA A 110 -9.66 -14.24 4.96
N ASP A 111 -8.74 -14.12 4.02
CA ASP A 111 -7.37 -14.60 4.15
C ASP A 111 -6.61 -13.77 5.18
N ARG A 112 -6.82 -12.47 5.12
CA ARG A 112 -6.22 -11.51 6.04
C ARG A 112 -6.59 -11.79 7.51
N ILE A 113 -7.83 -12.21 7.77
CA ILE A 113 -8.25 -12.59 9.14
C ILE A 113 -7.42 -13.77 9.65
N LYS A 114 -7.23 -14.81 8.83
CA LYS A 114 -6.42 -15.99 9.18
C LYS A 114 -4.96 -15.59 9.41
N TYR A 115 -4.41 -14.80 8.51
CA TYR A 115 -3.04 -14.31 8.60
C TYR A 115 -2.81 -13.47 9.85
N ILE A 116 -3.68 -12.49 10.14
CA ILE A 116 -3.57 -11.66 11.34
C ILE A 116 -3.63 -12.49 12.61
N THR A 117 -4.46 -13.55 12.64
CA THR A 117 -4.54 -14.47 13.80
C THR A 117 -3.20 -15.19 14.01
N ALA A 118 -2.64 -15.79 12.97
CA ALA A 118 -1.34 -16.46 13.04
C ALA A 118 -0.19 -15.50 13.38
N LEU A 119 -0.21 -14.29 12.82
CA LEU A 119 0.77 -13.25 13.11
C LEU A 119 0.70 -12.81 14.60
N LYS A 120 -0.50 -12.60 15.13
CA LYS A 120 -0.69 -12.27 16.55
C LYS A 120 -0.21 -13.38 17.46
N GLU A 121 -0.51 -14.63 17.14
CA GLU A 121 -0.03 -15.79 17.90
C GLU A 121 1.50 -15.83 17.92
N HIS A 122 2.14 -15.70 16.75
CA HIS A 122 3.59 -15.65 16.63
C HIS A 122 4.22 -14.48 17.43
N LEU A 123 3.68 -13.28 17.31
CA LEU A 123 4.20 -12.08 17.97
C LEU A 123 3.92 -12.05 19.49
N SER A 124 2.92 -12.79 19.98
CA SER A 124 2.53 -12.78 21.40
C SER A 124 3.66 -13.17 22.34
N ALA A 125 4.51 -14.09 21.91
CA ALA A 125 5.68 -14.54 22.68
C ALA A 125 6.81 -13.48 22.78
N HIS A 126 6.74 -12.43 21.97
CA HIS A 126 7.80 -11.42 21.83
C HIS A 126 7.38 -10.02 22.27
N THR A 127 6.20 -9.87 22.86
CA THR A 127 5.66 -8.57 23.28
C THR A 127 6.53 -7.84 24.29
N SER A 128 7.30 -8.56 25.13
CA SER A 128 8.26 -7.98 26.08
C SER A 128 9.46 -7.32 25.39
N ASN A 129 9.75 -7.68 24.15
CA ASN A 129 10.86 -7.13 23.34
C ASN A 129 10.41 -5.90 22.53
N MET A 130 9.15 -5.53 22.60
CA MET A 130 8.57 -4.42 21.85
C MET A 130 8.53 -3.15 22.69
N GLY A 131 8.90 -2.01 22.09
CA GLY A 131 8.68 -0.70 22.69
C GLY A 131 7.18 -0.37 22.82
N GLU A 132 6.84 0.68 23.57
CA GLU A 132 5.45 1.06 23.86
C GLU A 132 4.62 1.31 22.58
N ASP A 133 5.22 1.91 21.56
CA ASP A 133 4.55 2.16 20.28
C ASP A 133 4.23 0.87 19.53
N ASP A 134 5.14 -0.10 19.53
CA ASP A 134 4.92 -1.40 18.87
C ASP A 134 3.96 -2.28 19.66
N GLN A 135 3.96 -2.23 21.00
CA GLN A 135 2.93 -2.87 21.82
C GLN A 135 1.52 -2.32 21.52
N ARG A 136 1.40 -1.01 21.30
CA ARG A 136 0.14 -0.39 20.87
C ARG A 136 -0.26 -0.83 19.46
N ARG A 137 0.71 -0.94 18.52
CA ARG A 137 0.48 -1.47 17.17
C ARG A 137 0.03 -2.93 17.22
N PHE A 138 0.62 -3.75 18.10
CA PHE A 138 0.21 -5.14 18.30
C PHE A 138 -1.27 -5.27 18.63
N GLN A 139 -1.81 -4.39 19.46
CA GLN A 139 -3.23 -4.40 19.82
C GLN A 139 -4.14 -3.89 18.70
N THR A 140 -3.73 -2.84 18.00
CA THR A 140 -4.60 -2.13 17.05
C THR A 140 -4.44 -2.59 15.61
N ASN A 141 -3.22 -2.80 15.14
CA ASN A 141 -2.91 -3.26 13.78
C ASN A 141 -1.54 -3.97 13.74
N PRO A 142 -1.50 -5.28 14.02
CA PRO A 142 -0.26 -6.04 14.14
C PRO A 142 0.58 -6.08 12.84
N LEU A 143 -0.04 -5.87 11.68
CA LEU A 143 0.70 -5.78 10.41
C LEU A 143 1.74 -4.66 10.43
N ARG A 144 1.48 -3.56 11.14
CA ARG A 144 2.43 -2.44 11.27
C ARG A 144 3.68 -2.76 12.07
N ILE A 145 3.73 -3.89 12.76
CA ILE A 145 4.95 -4.35 13.44
C ILE A 145 5.98 -4.82 12.43
N LEU A 146 5.54 -5.42 11.32
CA LEU A 146 6.42 -5.86 10.24
C LEU A 146 7.17 -4.70 9.56
N ASP A 147 6.58 -3.50 9.59
CA ASP A 147 7.15 -2.25 9.06
C ASP A 147 7.85 -1.41 10.16
N SER A 148 8.08 -1.97 11.34
CA SER A 148 8.78 -1.27 12.42
C SER A 148 10.27 -1.22 12.14
N LYS A 149 10.83 0.00 12.05
CA LYS A 149 12.27 0.18 11.87
C LYS A 149 13.08 -0.28 13.07
N GLU A 150 12.51 -0.18 14.26
CA GLU A 150 13.15 -0.59 15.52
C GLU A 150 13.29 -2.11 15.62
N LEU A 151 12.36 -2.84 15.02
CA LEU A 151 12.29 -4.31 15.06
C LEU A 151 12.78 -4.97 13.75
N ALA A 152 13.22 -4.20 12.75
CA ALA A 152 13.52 -4.71 11.40
C ALA A 152 14.54 -5.86 11.38
N ASP A 153 15.53 -5.82 12.30
CA ASP A 153 16.61 -6.81 12.41
C ASP A 153 16.29 -7.97 13.37
N GLU A 154 15.17 -7.91 14.07
CA GLU A 154 14.78 -8.93 15.02
C GLU A 154 14.46 -10.26 14.34
N SER A 155 14.95 -11.36 14.91
CA SER A 155 14.77 -12.69 14.34
C SER A 155 13.31 -13.10 14.24
N PHE A 156 12.48 -12.71 15.22
CA PHE A 156 11.05 -13.02 15.22
C PHE A 156 10.27 -12.27 14.11
N ILE A 157 10.76 -11.11 13.64
CA ILE A 157 10.20 -10.43 12.47
C ILE A 157 10.56 -11.18 11.18
N ARG A 158 11.79 -11.65 11.06
CA ARG A 158 12.22 -12.43 9.89
C ARG A 158 11.55 -13.80 9.78
N LEU A 159 11.21 -14.38 10.93
CA LEU A 159 10.53 -15.68 11.04
C LEU A 159 9.01 -15.56 11.14
N ALA A 160 8.46 -14.35 11.04
CA ALA A 160 7.01 -14.15 11.06
C ALA A 160 6.33 -14.92 9.91
N PRO A 161 5.11 -15.42 10.14
CA PRO A 161 4.33 -16.07 9.07
C PRO A 161 4.15 -15.09 7.90
N LYS A 162 4.15 -15.63 6.68
CA LYS A 162 3.98 -14.83 5.46
C LYS A 162 2.50 -14.77 5.10
N SER A 163 2.03 -13.61 4.68
CA SER A 163 0.63 -13.47 4.22
C SER A 163 0.29 -14.39 3.05
N THR A 164 1.27 -14.66 2.19
CA THR A 164 1.14 -15.56 1.04
C THR A 164 0.87 -17.02 1.42
N ASP A 165 1.17 -17.44 2.65
CA ASP A 165 0.88 -18.80 3.12
C ASP A 165 -0.60 -19.02 3.49
N PHE A 166 -1.39 -17.94 3.50
CA PHE A 166 -2.80 -17.92 3.92
C PHE A 166 -3.76 -17.56 2.79
N LEU A 167 -3.28 -17.42 1.55
CA LEU A 167 -4.11 -17.04 0.42
C LEU A 167 -5.18 -18.10 0.13
N GLY A 168 -6.41 -17.65 -0.09
CA GLY A 168 -7.47 -18.45 -0.63
C GLY A 168 -7.25 -18.74 -2.12
N ILE A 169 -8.05 -19.63 -2.69
CA ILE A 169 -7.89 -20.13 -4.08
C ILE A 169 -7.84 -18.96 -5.07
N ASP A 170 -8.76 -18.01 -4.95
CA ASP A 170 -8.87 -16.89 -5.91
C ASP A 170 -7.70 -15.90 -5.78
N ALA A 171 -7.29 -15.60 -4.55
CA ALA A 171 -6.14 -14.72 -4.29
C ALA A 171 -4.82 -15.38 -4.73
N GLN A 172 -4.68 -16.71 -4.54
CA GLN A 172 -3.54 -17.47 -4.99
C GLN A 172 -3.47 -17.50 -6.52
N ALA A 173 -4.58 -17.81 -7.20
CA ALA A 173 -4.63 -17.83 -8.66
C ALA A 173 -4.26 -16.47 -9.27
N HIS A 174 -4.83 -15.39 -8.72
CA HIS A 174 -4.50 -14.02 -9.11
C HIS A 174 -3.00 -13.72 -8.92
N TRP A 175 -2.42 -14.16 -7.79
CA TRP A 175 -1.02 -13.95 -7.49
C TRP A 175 -0.09 -14.69 -8.45
N ASP A 176 -0.36 -15.97 -8.70
CA ASP A 176 0.43 -16.81 -9.59
C ASP A 176 0.40 -16.26 -11.03
N GLU A 177 -0.76 -15.78 -11.46
CA GLU A 177 -0.93 -15.20 -12.79
C GLU A 177 -0.17 -13.86 -12.91
N LEU A 178 -0.21 -12.98 -11.89
CA LEU A 178 0.58 -11.74 -11.89
C LEU A 178 2.08 -12.02 -11.95
N LEU A 179 2.58 -12.96 -11.14
CA LEU A 179 4.00 -13.33 -11.17
C LEU A 179 4.40 -13.91 -12.53
N GLY A 180 3.50 -14.70 -13.15
CA GLY A 180 3.67 -15.22 -14.50
C GLY A 180 3.79 -14.10 -15.54
N TYR A 181 2.94 -13.09 -15.47
CA TYR A 181 3.00 -11.91 -16.36
C TYR A 181 4.28 -11.11 -16.19
N LEU A 182 4.70 -10.85 -14.96
CA LEU A 182 5.96 -10.15 -14.67
C LEU A 182 7.17 -10.92 -15.24
N GLY A 183 7.16 -12.24 -15.07
CA GLY A 183 8.19 -13.12 -15.64
C GLY A 183 8.20 -13.09 -17.18
N PHE A 184 7.03 -13.17 -17.81
CA PHE A 184 6.90 -13.09 -19.27
C PHE A 184 7.39 -11.73 -19.83
N MET A 185 7.11 -10.66 -19.14
CA MET A 185 7.55 -9.31 -19.50
C MET A 185 9.01 -9.01 -19.13
N ASN A 186 9.72 -9.98 -18.52
CA ASN A 186 11.07 -9.81 -18.02
C ASN A 186 11.24 -8.61 -17.05
N ILE A 187 10.21 -8.33 -16.24
CA ILE A 187 10.27 -7.31 -15.19
C ILE A 187 10.87 -7.96 -13.94
N PRO A 188 12.08 -7.56 -13.51
CA PRO A 188 12.70 -8.13 -12.32
C PRO A 188 11.98 -7.63 -11.07
N PHE A 189 11.78 -8.53 -10.11
CA PHE A 189 11.17 -8.22 -8.83
C PHE A 189 11.73 -9.07 -7.70
N SER A 190 11.52 -8.63 -6.46
CA SER A 190 11.68 -9.47 -5.27
C SER A 190 10.41 -9.51 -4.44
N LEU A 191 10.26 -10.57 -3.65
CA LEU A 191 9.15 -10.73 -2.72
C LEU A 191 9.61 -10.34 -1.31
N ASP A 192 8.86 -9.44 -0.67
CA ASP A 192 9.11 -9.07 0.74
C ASP A 192 7.82 -9.21 1.55
N HIS A 193 7.74 -10.25 2.37
CA HIS A 193 6.60 -10.50 3.26
C HIS A 193 6.38 -9.42 4.32
N LYS A 194 7.37 -8.54 4.56
CA LYS A 194 7.27 -7.39 5.46
C LYS A 194 6.59 -6.19 4.78
N LEU A 195 6.50 -6.19 3.45
CA LEU A 195 5.82 -5.13 2.72
C LEU A 195 4.32 -5.17 3.03
N VAL A 196 3.88 -4.25 3.86
CA VAL A 196 2.48 -4.05 4.25
C VAL A 196 2.09 -2.59 4.04
N ARG A 197 0.80 -2.32 3.89
CA ARG A 197 0.30 -0.95 3.70
C ARG A 197 -0.48 -0.51 4.94
N GLY A 198 -0.39 0.78 5.24
CA GLY A 198 -0.96 1.36 6.45
C GLY A 198 -2.49 1.57 6.43
N LEU A 199 -3.17 1.22 5.34
CA LEU A 199 -4.61 1.41 5.16
C LEU A 199 -5.32 0.06 5.10
N ASP A 200 -6.46 -0.06 5.77
CA ASP A 200 -7.15 -1.34 5.98
C ASP A 200 -7.96 -1.82 4.76
N TYR A 201 -8.13 -0.99 3.74
CA TYR A 201 -8.90 -1.32 2.55
C TYR A 201 -8.10 -2.04 1.45
N TYR A 202 -6.76 -2.11 1.58
CA TYR A 202 -5.95 -2.87 0.62
C TYR A 202 -6.29 -4.36 0.65
N THR A 203 -6.30 -4.97 -0.54
CA THR A 203 -6.42 -6.42 -0.75
C THR A 203 -5.43 -6.87 -1.79
N ARG A 204 -5.08 -8.16 -1.80
CA ARG A 204 -4.22 -8.82 -2.79
C ARG A 204 -2.87 -8.13 -2.96
N THR A 205 -2.55 -7.69 -4.18
CA THR A 205 -1.24 -7.18 -4.56
C THR A 205 -0.91 -5.86 -3.86
N VAL A 206 0.27 -5.80 -3.25
CA VAL A 206 0.92 -4.58 -2.80
C VAL A 206 2.33 -4.52 -3.36
N PHE A 207 2.78 -3.32 -3.75
CA PHE A 207 4.12 -3.17 -4.30
C PHE A 207 4.74 -1.81 -3.93
N GLU A 208 6.05 -1.77 -3.99
CA GLU A 208 6.86 -0.56 -3.93
C GLU A 208 7.96 -0.63 -4.99
N ILE A 209 8.35 0.52 -5.51
CA ILE A 209 9.48 0.67 -6.42
C ILE A 209 10.51 1.51 -5.69
N LEU A 210 11.65 0.92 -5.39
CA LEU A 210 12.72 1.54 -4.60
C LEU A 210 13.98 1.66 -5.44
N PRO A 211 14.87 2.64 -5.17
CA PRO A 211 16.20 2.65 -5.75
C PRO A 211 16.94 1.36 -5.41
N SER A 212 17.67 0.80 -6.38
CA SER A 212 18.60 -0.30 -6.10
C SER A 212 19.72 0.20 -5.18
N LEU A 213 20.06 -0.55 -4.15
CA LEU A 213 21.08 -0.20 -3.15
C LEU A 213 22.48 -0.57 -3.65
#